data_1be0098f48428b2d7ad84bfe2688cc96
#
_entry.id   1be0098f48428b2d7ad84bfe2688cc96
#
_cell.length_a   1.000
_cell.length_b   1.000
_cell.length_c   1.000
_cell.angle_alpha   90.00
_cell.angle_beta   90.00
_cell.angle_gamma   90.00
#
_symmetry.space_group_name_H-M   'P 1'
#
loop_
_entity.id
_entity.type
_entity.pdbx_description
1 polymer ?
#
loop_
_entity_poly.entity_id
_entity_poly.type
_entity_poly.pdbx_seq_one_letter_code
_entity_poly.pdbx_strand_id
1 'polypeptide(L)'
;AADKKEIKSYNDLVEQIPDDRLDIVPGDSILLIVEDDPHYARVIMDLARDRGFKVLVAMRGIDALELAKQFQPTAVSLDVFLPDMLGWTVLSQLKQNALTRHIPVQIITLDEDRQHALARGAFSFVTKPTTTEGVEAAITRIKEYARPRRKRLLVVEDNPAEQMSIRELLSYDDIEIDTAGTGSTALSS
;
A
#
# COMPACT_ATOMS: atom_id res chain seq x y z
N ALA A 1 -24.22 43.61 -18.23
CA ALA A 1 -23.73 42.26 -18.47
C ALA A 1 -22.61 41.99 -17.49
N ALA A 2 -22.88 41.27 -16.41
CA ALA A 2 -21.86 40.86 -15.45
C ALA A 2 -21.26 39.56 -15.95
N ASP A 3 -19.94 39.60 -16.23
CA ASP A 3 -19.15 38.44 -16.56
C ASP A 3 -19.29 37.40 -15.43
N LYS A 4 -19.97 36.33 -15.70
CA LYS A 4 -19.86 35.10 -14.91
C LYS A 4 -18.47 34.52 -15.14
N LYS A 5 -17.49 34.89 -14.31
CA LYS A 5 -16.26 34.11 -14.17
C LYS A 5 -16.70 32.73 -13.68
N GLU A 6 -16.66 31.75 -14.55
CA GLU A 6 -16.74 30.35 -14.16
C GLU A 6 -15.66 30.09 -13.10
N ILE A 7 -16.09 29.81 -11.88
CA ILE A 7 -15.19 29.30 -10.83
C ILE A 7 -14.82 27.90 -11.31
N LYS A 8 -13.64 27.75 -11.93
CA LYS A 8 -13.09 26.43 -12.21
C LYS A 8 -13.07 25.65 -10.92
N SER A 9 -13.66 24.48 -10.93
CA SER A 9 -13.61 23.54 -9.81
C SER A 9 -12.16 23.32 -9.42
N TYR A 10 -11.88 23.19 -8.13
CA TYR A 10 -10.53 22.86 -7.64
C TYR A 10 -9.97 21.61 -8.33
N ASN A 11 -10.84 20.67 -8.73
CA ASN A 11 -10.48 19.48 -9.50
C ASN A 11 -9.95 19.76 -10.90
N ASP A 12 -10.31 20.93 -11.49
CA ASP A 12 -9.83 21.35 -12.82
C ASP A 12 -8.43 21.98 -12.76
N LEU A 13 -7.92 22.26 -11.56
CA LEU A 13 -6.61 22.88 -11.35
C LEU A 13 -5.52 21.85 -10.98
N VAL A 14 -5.90 20.62 -10.64
CA VAL A 14 -4.95 19.54 -10.34
C VAL A 14 -4.51 18.91 -11.67
N GLU A 15 -3.22 18.97 -11.95
CA GLU A 15 -2.64 18.31 -13.12
C GLU A 15 -2.92 16.80 -13.04
N GLN A 16 -3.73 16.28 -13.96
CA GLN A 16 -3.97 14.84 -14.04
C GLN A 16 -2.77 14.16 -14.71
N ILE A 17 -2.14 13.26 -14.01
CA ILE A 17 -1.07 12.42 -14.55
C ILE A 17 -1.74 11.22 -15.24
N PRO A 18 -1.50 11.02 -16.56
CA PRO A 18 -1.98 9.82 -17.23
C PRO A 18 -1.36 8.57 -16.61
N ASP A 19 -2.19 7.72 -16.03
CA ASP A 19 -1.80 6.45 -15.39
C ASP A 19 -2.37 5.23 -16.14
N ASP A 20 -2.14 4.04 -15.63
CA ASP A 20 -2.49 2.79 -16.32
C ASP A 20 -3.90 2.28 -16.02
N ARG A 21 -4.78 3.09 -15.38
CA ARG A 21 -6.12 2.65 -14.90
C ARG A 21 -7.02 2.03 -15.97
N LEU A 22 -6.84 2.40 -17.24
CA LEU A 22 -7.61 1.87 -18.37
C LEU A 22 -7.00 0.58 -18.95
N ASP A 23 -5.76 0.27 -18.60
CA ASP A 23 -4.98 -0.84 -19.16
C ASP A 23 -4.72 -1.96 -18.14
N ILE A 24 -5.33 -1.88 -16.94
CA ILE A 24 -5.21 -2.89 -15.89
C ILE A 24 -6.06 -4.12 -16.24
N VAL A 25 -5.43 -5.29 -16.20
CA VAL A 25 -6.09 -6.58 -16.38
C VAL A 25 -5.91 -7.48 -15.15
N PRO A 26 -6.78 -8.48 -14.95
CA PRO A 26 -6.63 -9.43 -13.84
C PRO A 26 -5.25 -10.11 -13.83
N GLY A 27 -4.58 -10.07 -12.70
CA GLY A 27 -3.24 -10.64 -12.51
C GLY A 27 -2.10 -9.62 -12.61
N ASP A 28 -2.38 -8.39 -12.99
CA ASP A 28 -1.38 -7.34 -12.98
C ASP A 28 -0.92 -7.01 -11.54
N SER A 29 0.38 -6.74 -11.40
CA SER A 29 0.92 -6.12 -10.20
C SER A 29 0.70 -4.61 -10.26
N ILE A 30 -0.08 -4.06 -9.35
CA ILE A 30 -0.50 -2.65 -9.35
C ILE A 30 0.21 -1.91 -8.21
N LEU A 31 0.87 -0.80 -8.52
CA LEU A 31 1.36 0.16 -7.52
C LEU A 31 0.48 1.41 -7.54
N LEU A 32 -0.14 1.74 -6.41
CA LEU A 32 -0.80 3.02 -6.21
C LEU A 32 0.21 4.03 -5.64
N ILE A 33 0.47 5.09 -6.38
CA ILE A 33 1.30 6.22 -5.97
C ILE A 33 0.38 7.33 -5.46
N VAL A 34 0.60 7.76 -4.22
CA VAL A 34 -0.13 8.87 -3.58
C VAL A 34 0.87 9.98 -3.31
N GLU A 35 0.86 11.00 -4.15
CA GLU A 35 1.87 12.06 -4.20
C GLU A 35 1.27 13.30 -4.84
N ASP A 36 1.40 14.46 -4.23
CA ASP A 36 0.86 15.73 -4.74
C ASP A 36 1.83 16.50 -5.65
N ASP A 37 3.12 16.14 -5.64
CA ASP A 37 4.09 16.66 -6.60
C ASP A 37 4.04 15.83 -7.90
N PRO A 38 3.52 16.41 -9.01
CA PRO A 38 3.39 15.68 -10.27
C PRO A 38 4.74 15.27 -10.87
N HIS A 39 5.81 16.00 -10.59
CA HIS A 39 7.14 15.65 -11.08
C HIS A 39 7.68 14.41 -10.35
N TYR A 40 7.58 14.39 -9.03
CA TYR A 40 8.04 13.26 -8.23
C TYR A 40 7.18 12.01 -8.48
N ALA A 41 5.87 12.18 -8.62
CA ALA A 41 4.97 11.08 -9.00
C ALA A 41 5.35 10.42 -10.33
N ARG A 42 5.72 11.22 -11.36
CA ARG A 42 6.21 10.68 -12.65
C ARG A 42 7.49 9.89 -12.50
N VAL A 43 8.44 10.37 -11.72
CA VAL A 43 9.71 9.64 -11.47
C VAL A 43 9.42 8.28 -10.84
N ILE A 44 8.58 8.22 -9.81
CA ILE A 44 8.21 6.94 -9.19
C ILE A 44 7.47 6.04 -10.19
N MET A 45 6.56 6.61 -10.99
CA MET A 45 5.77 5.90 -11.99
C MET A 45 6.67 5.21 -13.03
N ASP A 46 7.63 5.94 -13.59
CA ASP A 46 8.55 5.40 -14.61
C ASP A 46 9.38 4.25 -14.02
N LEU A 47 9.94 4.45 -12.84
CA LEU A 47 10.71 3.42 -12.14
C LEU A 47 9.87 2.19 -11.77
N ALA A 48 8.59 2.36 -11.45
CA ALA A 48 7.68 1.26 -11.15
C ALA A 48 7.31 0.46 -12.41
N ARG A 49 7.06 1.16 -13.53
CA ARG A 49 6.79 0.54 -14.84
C ARG A 49 7.99 -0.28 -15.32
N ASP A 50 9.21 0.23 -15.16
CA ASP A 50 10.44 -0.49 -15.51
C ASP A 50 10.58 -1.81 -14.72
N ARG A 51 9.92 -1.90 -13.58
CA ARG A 51 9.87 -3.12 -12.75
C ARG A 51 8.61 -3.97 -12.97
N GLY A 52 7.80 -3.61 -13.97
CA GLY A 52 6.64 -4.38 -14.41
C GLY A 52 5.39 -4.17 -13.55
N PHE A 53 5.28 -3.03 -12.85
CA PHE A 53 4.02 -2.62 -12.25
C PHE A 53 3.16 -1.87 -13.27
N LYS A 54 1.85 -2.08 -13.19
CA LYS A 54 0.85 -1.09 -13.62
C LYS A 54 0.73 -0.05 -12.52
N VAL A 55 0.60 1.21 -12.89
CA VAL A 55 0.64 2.31 -11.94
C VAL A 55 -0.67 3.09 -11.93
N LEU A 56 -1.17 3.35 -10.73
CA LEU A 56 -2.25 4.29 -10.45
C LEU A 56 -1.66 5.50 -9.71
N VAL A 57 -2.13 6.70 -10.03
CA VAL A 57 -1.69 7.93 -9.38
C VAL A 57 -2.87 8.64 -8.74
N ALA A 58 -2.71 8.99 -7.46
CA ALA A 58 -3.61 9.84 -6.69
C ALA A 58 -2.85 11.06 -6.19
N MET A 59 -3.35 12.26 -6.52
CA MET A 59 -2.77 13.53 -6.05
C MET A 59 -3.37 13.99 -4.71
N ARG A 60 -4.34 13.23 -4.18
CA ARG A 60 -5.10 13.54 -2.97
C ARG A 60 -5.37 12.27 -2.18
N GLY A 61 -5.47 12.41 -0.85
CA GLY A 61 -5.75 11.27 0.03
C GLY A 61 -7.12 10.64 -0.21
N ILE A 62 -8.15 11.45 -0.50
CA ILE A 62 -9.50 10.92 -0.78
C ILE A 62 -9.50 10.05 -2.03
N ASP A 63 -8.83 10.48 -3.11
CA ASP A 63 -8.75 9.74 -4.37
C ASP A 63 -7.97 8.44 -4.17
N ALA A 64 -6.90 8.46 -3.34
CA ALA A 64 -6.14 7.28 -3.00
C ALA A 64 -6.97 6.20 -2.30
N LEU A 65 -7.85 6.60 -1.38
CA LEU A 65 -8.74 5.67 -0.67
C LEU A 65 -9.77 5.02 -1.61
N GLU A 66 -10.29 5.78 -2.57
CA GLU A 66 -11.21 5.27 -3.59
C GLU A 66 -10.52 4.31 -4.54
N LEU A 67 -9.37 4.68 -5.10
CA LEU A 67 -8.58 3.83 -5.99
C LEU A 67 -8.12 2.54 -5.29
N ALA A 68 -7.71 2.63 -4.02
CA ALA A 68 -7.30 1.44 -3.26
C ALA A 68 -8.46 0.45 -3.08
N LYS A 69 -9.69 0.92 -2.85
CA LYS A 69 -10.87 0.06 -2.74
C LYS A 69 -11.28 -0.54 -4.09
N GLN A 70 -11.22 0.27 -5.14
CA GLN A 70 -11.67 -0.13 -6.47
C GLN A 70 -10.71 -1.14 -7.13
N PHE A 71 -9.41 -0.87 -7.08
CA PHE A 71 -8.41 -1.62 -7.84
C PHE A 71 -7.64 -2.64 -7.00
N GLN A 72 -7.73 -2.60 -5.67
CA GLN A 72 -7.03 -3.54 -4.78
C GLN A 72 -5.53 -3.64 -5.13
N PRO A 73 -4.77 -2.52 -5.11
CA PRO A 73 -3.39 -2.52 -5.57
C PRO A 73 -2.51 -3.48 -4.77
N THR A 74 -1.50 -4.01 -5.42
CA THR A 74 -0.48 -4.89 -4.82
C THR A 74 0.28 -4.20 -3.70
N ALA A 75 0.47 -2.86 -3.82
CA ALA A 75 1.09 -2.01 -2.81
C ALA A 75 0.72 -0.54 -3.01
N VAL A 76 0.96 0.27 -1.97
CA VAL A 76 0.79 1.72 -1.98
C VAL A 76 2.10 2.40 -1.61
N SER A 77 2.51 3.39 -2.41
CA SER A 77 3.54 4.38 -2.08
C SER A 77 2.83 5.66 -1.67
N LEU A 78 3.04 6.13 -0.45
CA LEU A 78 2.22 7.18 0.18
C LEU A 78 3.07 8.31 0.74
N ASP A 79 2.88 9.52 0.22
CA ASP A 79 3.40 10.73 0.86
C ASP A 79 2.58 11.09 2.11
N VAL A 80 3.25 11.71 3.07
CA VAL A 80 2.63 12.20 4.30
C VAL A 80 1.95 13.54 4.10
N PHE A 81 2.51 14.43 3.27
CA PHE A 81 1.99 15.77 3.09
C PHE A 81 1.13 15.84 1.81
N LEU A 82 -0.18 15.64 1.95
CA LEU A 82 -1.14 15.74 0.86
C LEU A 82 -2.01 16.99 1.04
N PRO A 83 -2.58 17.54 -0.04
CA PRO A 83 -3.29 18.81 0.00
C PRO A 83 -4.62 18.78 0.76
N ASP A 84 -5.25 17.61 0.89
CA ASP A 84 -6.56 17.43 1.50
C ASP A 84 -6.53 16.78 2.88
N MET A 85 -5.52 15.95 3.16
CA MET A 85 -5.35 15.28 4.46
C MET A 85 -3.90 14.80 4.64
N LEU A 86 -3.51 14.52 5.88
CA LEU A 86 -2.21 13.89 6.13
C LEU A 86 -2.22 12.42 5.67
N GLY A 87 -1.11 11.95 5.06
CA GLY A 87 -0.93 10.56 4.66
C GLY A 87 -1.08 9.58 5.82
N TRP A 88 -0.82 10.01 7.07
CA TRP A 88 -1.11 9.22 8.29
C TRP A 88 -2.60 8.89 8.43
N THR A 89 -3.47 9.80 8.00
CA THR A 89 -4.92 9.57 7.98
C THR A 89 -5.29 8.54 6.91
N VAL A 90 -4.68 8.67 5.72
CA VAL A 90 -4.86 7.69 4.62
C VAL A 90 -4.39 6.31 5.07
N LEU A 91 -3.20 6.19 5.65
CA LEU A 91 -2.67 4.92 6.18
C LEU A 91 -3.62 4.31 7.19
N SER A 92 -4.09 5.08 8.16
CA SER A 92 -5.02 4.61 9.20
C SER A 92 -6.32 4.07 8.58
N GLN A 93 -6.91 4.80 7.63
CA GLN A 93 -8.14 4.36 6.96
C GLN A 93 -7.93 3.12 6.10
N LEU A 94 -6.80 3.00 5.39
CA LEU A 94 -6.46 1.78 4.65
C LEU A 94 -6.35 0.57 5.58
N LYS A 95 -5.71 0.73 6.74
CA LYS A 95 -5.48 -0.37 7.70
C LYS A 95 -6.74 -0.77 8.49
N GLN A 96 -7.68 0.15 8.66
CA GLN A 96 -8.97 -0.13 9.33
C GLN A 96 -10.01 -0.76 8.39
N ASN A 97 -9.87 -0.63 7.08
CA ASN A 97 -10.83 -1.17 6.13
C ASN A 97 -10.51 -2.62 5.77
N ALA A 98 -11.49 -3.52 5.88
CA ALA A 98 -11.31 -4.95 5.61
C ALA A 98 -10.82 -5.25 4.19
N LEU A 99 -11.20 -4.43 3.19
CA LEU A 99 -10.80 -4.59 1.79
C LEU A 99 -9.36 -4.14 1.50
N THR A 100 -8.78 -3.25 2.32
CA THR A 100 -7.48 -2.63 2.00
C THR A 100 -6.42 -2.83 3.09
N ARG A 101 -6.79 -3.33 4.28
CA ARG A 101 -5.86 -3.48 5.42
C ARG A 101 -4.66 -4.39 5.13
N HIS A 102 -4.83 -5.36 4.23
CA HIS A 102 -3.77 -6.30 3.84
C HIS A 102 -2.74 -5.70 2.88
N ILE A 103 -3.08 -4.60 2.19
CA ILE A 103 -2.23 -3.97 1.20
C ILE A 103 -1.01 -3.35 1.90
N PRO A 104 0.22 -3.70 1.53
CA PRO A 104 1.42 -3.09 2.08
C PRO A 104 1.50 -1.61 1.67
N VAL A 105 1.77 -0.74 2.66
CA VAL A 105 1.91 0.70 2.45
C VAL A 105 3.33 1.12 2.79
N GLN A 106 4.04 1.69 1.83
CA GLN A 106 5.32 2.33 2.00
C GLN A 106 5.13 3.82 2.17
N ILE A 107 5.62 4.39 3.26
CA ILE A 107 5.60 5.84 3.49
C ILE A 107 6.83 6.47 2.84
N ILE A 108 6.62 7.59 2.15
CA ILE A 108 7.67 8.46 1.63
C ILE A 108 7.43 9.86 2.21
N THR A 109 8.42 10.42 2.92
CA THR A 109 8.24 11.71 3.60
C THR A 109 9.57 12.44 3.82
N LEU A 110 9.47 13.74 4.10
CA LEU A 110 10.60 14.58 4.53
C LEU A 110 10.97 14.35 6.01
N ASP A 111 10.10 13.77 6.80
CA ASP A 111 10.27 13.55 8.24
C ASP A 111 10.92 12.21 8.53
N GLU A 112 11.81 12.16 9.55
CA GLU A 112 12.58 10.96 9.92
C GLU A 112 11.88 10.04 10.93
N ASP A 113 10.60 10.28 11.26
CA ASP A 113 9.89 9.49 12.27
C ASP A 113 9.49 8.08 11.77
N ARG A 114 10.52 7.26 11.55
CA ARG A 114 10.39 5.87 11.12
C ARG A 114 9.60 5.02 12.11
N GLN A 115 9.80 5.22 13.41
CA GLN A 115 9.12 4.42 14.43
C GLN A 115 7.61 4.68 14.41
N HIS A 116 7.21 5.92 14.20
CA HIS A 116 5.82 6.32 14.06
C HIS A 116 5.12 5.65 12.85
N ALA A 117 5.82 5.59 11.71
CA ALA A 117 5.30 4.92 10.50
C ALA A 117 5.04 3.42 10.74
N LEU A 118 6.03 2.72 11.28
CA LEU A 118 5.93 1.28 11.53
C LEU A 118 4.88 0.94 12.59
N ALA A 119 4.79 1.72 13.67
CA ALA A 119 3.78 1.56 14.72
C ALA A 119 2.34 1.72 14.20
N ARG A 120 2.15 2.45 13.12
CA ARG A 120 0.85 2.63 12.44
C ARG A 120 0.56 1.61 11.35
N GLY A 121 1.41 0.60 11.17
CA GLY A 121 1.22 -0.48 10.23
C GLY A 121 1.74 -0.18 8.81
N ALA A 122 2.63 0.78 8.64
CA ALA A 122 3.38 0.93 7.39
C ALA A 122 4.32 -0.28 7.21
N PHE A 123 4.42 -0.77 5.98
CA PHE A 123 5.35 -1.85 5.61
C PHE A 123 6.80 -1.37 5.62
N SER A 124 7.04 -0.19 5.10
CA SER A 124 8.37 0.41 5.01
C SER A 124 8.29 1.93 4.99
N PHE A 125 9.45 2.55 5.09
CA PHE A 125 9.62 3.98 5.19
C PHE A 125 10.82 4.43 4.34
N VAL A 126 10.68 5.57 3.65
CA VAL A 126 11.72 6.20 2.84
C VAL A 126 11.71 7.70 3.11
N THR A 127 12.88 8.29 3.38
CA THR A 127 12.99 9.73 3.62
C THR A 127 13.32 10.48 2.31
N LYS A 128 12.60 11.56 2.03
CA LYS A 128 12.93 12.53 0.96
C LYS A 128 14.04 13.50 1.45
N PRO A 129 14.92 14.07 0.61
CA PRO A 129 15.10 13.71 -0.79
C PRO A 129 15.76 12.33 -0.91
N THR A 130 15.22 11.49 -1.78
CA THR A 130 15.85 10.21 -2.05
C THR A 130 16.42 10.22 -3.47
N THR A 131 17.54 9.56 -3.65
CA THR A 131 18.14 9.38 -4.97
C THR A 131 17.29 8.43 -5.81
N THR A 132 17.50 8.42 -7.12
CA THR A 132 16.85 7.46 -8.02
C THR A 132 17.07 6.03 -7.53
N GLU A 133 18.29 5.70 -7.10
CA GLU A 133 18.64 4.39 -6.54
C GLU A 133 17.87 4.10 -5.25
N GLY A 134 17.60 5.12 -4.43
CA GLY A 134 16.80 4.98 -3.20
C GLY A 134 15.34 4.64 -3.50
N VAL A 135 14.73 5.30 -4.48
CA VAL A 135 13.37 4.98 -4.96
C VAL A 135 13.34 3.58 -5.57
N GLU A 136 14.34 3.25 -6.39
CA GLU A 136 14.48 1.93 -7.00
C GLU A 136 14.57 0.81 -5.97
N ALA A 137 15.38 0.98 -4.95
CA ALA A 137 15.50 0.02 -3.86
C ALA A 137 14.17 -0.13 -3.09
N ALA A 138 13.42 0.96 -2.94
CA ALA A 138 12.11 0.98 -2.31
C ALA A 138 11.08 0.17 -3.12
N ILE A 139 10.98 0.42 -4.42
CA ILE A 139 10.08 -0.32 -5.33
C ILE A 139 10.48 -1.80 -5.42
N THR A 140 11.77 -2.10 -5.43
CA THR A 140 12.28 -3.48 -5.42
C THR A 140 11.83 -4.23 -4.16
N ARG A 141 11.92 -3.61 -2.98
CA ARG A 141 11.41 -4.19 -1.72
C ARG A 141 9.91 -4.46 -1.76
N ILE A 142 9.13 -3.53 -2.31
CA ILE A 142 7.69 -3.73 -2.52
C ILE A 142 7.45 -4.96 -3.40
N LYS A 143 8.15 -5.05 -4.54
CA LYS A 143 8.00 -6.16 -5.48
C LYS A 143 8.37 -7.51 -4.86
N GLU A 144 9.44 -7.56 -4.09
CA GLU A 144 9.86 -8.78 -3.37
C GLU A 144 8.85 -9.19 -2.31
N TYR A 145 8.30 -8.23 -1.57
CA TYR A 145 7.27 -8.49 -0.56
C TYR A 145 5.95 -8.97 -1.19
N ALA A 146 5.59 -8.41 -2.34
CA ALA A 146 4.36 -8.73 -3.06
C ALA A 146 4.44 -10.03 -3.89
N ARG A 147 5.61 -10.68 -3.99
CA ARG A 147 5.73 -11.96 -4.70
C ARG A 147 4.78 -13.00 -4.11
N PRO A 148 4.09 -13.78 -4.95
CA PRO A 148 3.32 -14.92 -4.48
C PRO A 148 4.23 -15.84 -3.66
N ARG A 149 3.91 -16.00 -2.39
CA ARG A 149 4.57 -16.95 -1.48
C ARG A 149 3.48 -17.63 -0.68
N ARG A 150 3.73 -18.87 -0.27
CA ARG A 150 2.85 -19.54 0.67
C ARG A 150 2.70 -18.65 1.91
N LYS A 151 1.46 -18.36 2.24
CA LYS A 151 1.14 -17.62 3.46
C LYS A 151 1.44 -18.53 4.65
N ARG A 152 2.13 -18.03 5.65
CA ARG A 152 2.31 -18.76 6.91
C ARG A 152 1.33 -18.25 7.95
N LEU A 153 0.61 -19.16 8.56
CA LEU A 153 -0.35 -18.90 9.63
C LEU A 153 0.11 -19.64 10.88
N LEU A 154 0.32 -18.93 11.98
CA LEU A 154 0.56 -19.53 13.27
C LEU A 154 -0.76 -19.55 14.06
N VAL A 155 -1.22 -20.76 14.40
CA VAL A 155 -2.37 -21.00 15.26
C VAL A 155 -1.87 -21.25 16.68
N VAL A 156 -2.31 -20.41 17.63
CA VAL A 156 -1.98 -20.56 19.05
C VAL A 156 -3.23 -21.02 19.78
N GLU A 157 -3.26 -22.31 20.14
CA GLU A 157 -4.40 -22.96 20.77
C GLU A 157 -3.86 -24.09 21.70
N ASP A 158 -4.33 -24.17 22.91
CA ASP A 158 -3.87 -25.14 23.90
C ASP A 158 -4.55 -26.51 23.80
N ASN A 159 -5.72 -26.57 23.14
CA ASN A 159 -6.45 -27.80 22.92
C ASN A 159 -6.04 -28.46 21.59
N PRO A 160 -5.40 -29.66 21.61
CA PRO A 160 -4.96 -30.33 20.39
C PRO A 160 -6.09 -30.67 19.40
N ALA A 161 -7.30 -30.95 19.89
CA ALA A 161 -8.46 -31.24 19.03
C ALA A 161 -8.94 -29.98 18.28
N GLU A 162 -8.89 -28.82 18.97
CA GLU A 162 -9.22 -27.53 18.35
C GLU A 162 -8.14 -27.10 17.37
N GLN A 163 -6.84 -27.27 17.69
CA GLN A 163 -5.75 -27.06 16.76
C GLN A 163 -5.97 -27.84 15.44
N MET A 164 -6.34 -29.11 15.56
CA MET A 164 -6.58 -29.99 14.40
C MET A 164 -7.77 -29.51 13.56
N SER A 165 -8.86 -29.15 14.23
CA SER A 165 -10.07 -28.62 13.57
C SER A 165 -9.80 -27.30 12.84
N ILE A 166 -9.08 -26.36 13.47
CA ILE A 166 -8.69 -25.08 12.88
C ILE A 166 -7.77 -25.33 11.67
N ARG A 167 -6.79 -26.22 11.83
CA ARG A 167 -5.88 -26.60 10.74
C ARG A 167 -6.61 -27.16 9.54
N GLU A 168 -7.59 -28.04 9.75
CA GLU A 168 -8.38 -28.64 8.68
C GLU A 168 -9.28 -27.61 7.98
N LEU A 169 -9.92 -26.72 8.74
CA LEU A 169 -10.76 -25.64 8.21
C LEU A 169 -9.99 -24.58 7.39
N LEU A 170 -8.72 -24.33 7.74
CA LEU A 170 -7.89 -23.30 7.12
C LEU A 170 -6.85 -23.87 6.14
N SER A 171 -6.86 -25.18 5.88
CA SER A 171 -5.96 -25.86 4.94
C SER A 171 -6.33 -25.52 3.51
N TYR A 172 -5.73 -24.47 2.97
CA TYR A 172 -5.78 -24.11 1.54
C TYR A 172 -4.39 -24.31 0.93
N ASP A 173 -4.32 -24.53 -0.37
CA ASP A 173 -3.06 -24.82 -1.09
C ASP A 173 -1.98 -23.74 -0.96
N ASP A 174 -2.39 -22.50 -0.63
CA ASP A 174 -1.50 -21.34 -0.49
C ASP A 174 -1.14 -21.00 0.96
N ILE A 175 -1.61 -21.78 1.96
CA ILE A 175 -1.38 -21.52 3.38
C ILE A 175 -0.59 -22.67 4.02
N GLU A 176 0.53 -22.35 4.64
CA GLU A 176 1.28 -23.22 5.54
C GLU A 176 0.89 -22.90 6.98
N ILE A 177 0.40 -23.91 7.72
CA ILE A 177 -0.12 -23.72 9.08
C ILE A 177 0.83 -24.37 10.08
N ASP A 178 1.42 -23.51 10.92
CA ASP A 178 2.14 -23.92 12.14
C ASP A 178 1.20 -23.82 13.35
N THR A 179 1.40 -24.69 14.34
CA THR A 179 0.60 -24.68 15.57
C THR A 179 1.49 -24.58 16.82
N ALA A 180 1.04 -23.81 17.80
CA ALA A 180 1.68 -23.69 19.10
C ALA A 180 0.63 -23.87 20.20
N GLY A 181 0.95 -24.65 21.25
CA GLY A 181 0.05 -24.90 22.38
C GLY A 181 0.08 -23.80 23.44
N THR A 182 1.04 -22.88 23.38
CA THR A 182 1.20 -21.79 24.37
C THR A 182 1.74 -20.53 23.71
N GLY A 183 1.51 -19.38 24.34
CA GLY A 183 2.11 -18.11 23.88
C GLY A 183 3.65 -18.15 23.90
N SER A 184 4.26 -18.84 24.84
CA SER A 184 5.72 -18.99 24.92
C SER A 184 6.28 -19.77 23.73
N THR A 185 5.65 -20.88 23.35
CA THR A 185 6.06 -21.66 22.16
C THR A 185 5.82 -20.87 20.87
N ALA A 186 4.74 -20.10 20.80
CA ALA A 186 4.43 -19.26 19.66
C ALA A 186 5.46 -18.15 19.40
N LEU A 187 6.04 -17.58 20.48
CA LEU A 187 7.08 -16.55 20.37
C LEU A 187 8.47 -17.12 20.03
N SER A 188 8.63 -18.43 20.11
CA SER A 188 9.90 -19.13 19.82
C SER A 188 9.89 -19.80 18.43
N SER A 189 8.75 -19.78 17.73
CA SER A 189 8.55 -20.29 16.37
C SER A 189 8.81 -19.22 15.32
#